data_240f4af35aaabdd719471e8cf45e2807
#
_entry.id   240f4af35aaabdd719471e8cf45e2807
#
_cell.length_a   1.000
_cell.length_b   1.000
_cell.length_c   1.000
_cell.angle_alpha   90.00
_cell.angle_beta   90.00
_cell.angle_gamma   90.00
#
_symmetry.space_group_name_H-M   'P 1'
#
loop_
_entity.id
_entity.type
_entity.pdbx_description
1 polymer ?
#
loop_
_entity_poly.entity_id
_entity_poly.type
_entity_poly.pdbx_seq_one_letter_code
_entity_poly.pdbx_strand_id
1 'polypeptide(L)'
;MWIYGVIIIFIVGYWMFGPGNGVPVKSDWNTVAQMIEQGDVEKIQVVNRDLAEIYLKKDAADRYRKDAADPRFRNMPETGAQLTFNIGSVDTFRQDLDKVTAESGNKVVLVYENRENSWTSILLQMLPWIIIIGGWFFLMSRMSRGAGGGAGGIMNVGKHLKQNRCPGILP
;
A
#
# COMPACT_ATOMS: atom_id res chain seq x y z
N MET A 1 0.47 -29.58 3.88
CA MET A 1 1.00 -28.76 5.01
C MET A 1 2.22 -27.91 4.63
N TRP A 2 3.09 -28.36 3.75
CA TRP A 2 4.31 -27.64 3.33
C TRP A 2 4.03 -26.31 2.62
N ILE A 3 2.97 -26.22 1.84
CA ILE A 3 2.55 -25.02 1.09
C ILE A 3 2.28 -23.83 2.02
N TYR A 4 1.69 -24.06 3.20
CA TYR A 4 1.46 -22.98 4.16
C TYR A 4 2.75 -22.42 4.75
N GLY A 5 3.77 -23.29 4.93
CA GLY A 5 5.10 -22.86 5.36
C GLY A 5 5.76 -21.92 4.35
N VAL A 6 5.66 -22.24 3.06
CA VAL A 6 6.19 -21.39 1.99
C VAL A 6 5.47 -20.05 1.92
N ILE A 7 4.13 -20.04 2.05
CA ILE A 7 3.34 -18.81 2.06
C ILE A 7 3.71 -17.93 3.25
N ILE A 8 3.86 -18.50 4.44
CA ILE A 8 4.25 -17.76 5.64
C ILE A 8 5.65 -17.17 5.48
N ILE A 9 6.61 -17.93 4.95
CA ILE A 9 7.97 -17.43 4.68
C ILE A 9 7.94 -16.27 3.68
N PHE A 10 7.11 -16.36 2.64
CA PHE A 10 6.95 -15.27 1.67
C PHE A 10 6.32 -14.01 2.29
N ILE A 11 5.32 -14.17 3.14
CA ILE A 11 4.67 -13.06 3.84
C ILE A 11 5.64 -12.40 4.82
N VAL A 12 6.35 -13.20 5.62
CA VAL A 12 7.34 -12.70 6.57
C VAL A 12 8.52 -12.07 5.85
N GLY A 13 9.00 -12.67 4.75
CA GLY A 13 10.03 -12.10 3.90
C GLY A 13 9.61 -10.76 3.29
N TYR A 14 8.40 -10.67 2.76
CA TYR A 14 7.85 -9.41 2.26
C TYR A 14 7.72 -8.34 3.36
N TRP A 15 7.37 -8.74 4.59
CA TRP A 15 7.27 -7.84 5.74
C TRP A 15 8.64 -7.39 6.25
N MET A 16 9.66 -8.25 6.20
CA MET A 16 11.03 -7.92 6.64
C MET A 16 11.85 -7.18 5.58
N PHE A 17 11.67 -7.52 4.31
CA PHE A 17 12.46 -6.99 3.19
C PHE A 17 11.65 -6.11 2.25
N GLY A 18 10.35 -5.96 2.49
CA GLY A 18 9.52 -5.00 1.75
C GLY A 18 10.11 -3.59 1.89
N PRO A 19 9.97 -2.74 0.85
CA PRO A 19 10.48 -1.40 0.93
C PRO A 19 9.89 -0.72 2.15
N GLY A 20 10.73 -0.39 3.12
CA GLY A 20 10.39 0.37 4.31
C GLY A 20 10.01 1.79 3.91
N ASN A 21 8.88 1.93 3.27
CA ASN A 21 8.29 3.19 2.90
C ASN A 21 7.72 3.82 4.17
N GLY A 22 8.60 4.42 4.97
CA GLY A 22 8.14 5.36 5.96
C GLY A 22 7.27 6.38 5.24
N VAL A 23 6.15 6.74 5.83
CA VAL A 23 5.27 7.77 5.27
C VAL A 23 6.00 9.12 5.41
N PRO A 24 6.17 9.89 4.33
CA PRO A 24 6.76 11.21 4.43
C PRO A 24 6.04 12.08 5.46
N VAL A 25 6.78 12.84 6.22
CA VAL A 25 6.22 13.71 7.25
C VAL A 25 5.57 14.92 6.59
N LYS A 26 4.33 15.21 6.97
CA LYS A 26 3.67 16.45 6.53
C LYS A 26 4.36 17.64 7.15
N SER A 27 4.76 18.59 6.33
CA SER A 27 5.43 19.81 6.71
C SER A 27 4.70 21.03 6.12
N ASP A 28 5.28 22.19 6.30
CA ASP A 28 4.83 23.45 5.73
C ASP A 28 5.98 24.13 4.97
N TRP A 29 5.63 25.16 4.19
CA TRP A 29 6.60 25.92 3.41
C TRP A 29 7.66 26.60 4.30
N ASN A 30 7.28 27.17 5.43
CA ASN A 30 8.20 27.91 6.31
C ASN A 30 9.31 26.98 6.84
N THR A 31 8.94 25.79 7.27
CA THR A 31 9.90 24.78 7.73
C THR A 31 10.86 24.37 6.61
N VAL A 32 10.32 24.15 5.41
CA VAL A 32 11.14 23.76 4.25
C VAL A 32 12.05 24.89 3.81
N ALA A 33 11.59 26.16 3.81
CA ALA A 33 12.41 27.32 3.48
C ALA A 33 13.62 27.43 4.42
N GLN A 34 13.44 27.26 5.73
CA GLN A 34 14.54 27.23 6.69
C GLN A 34 15.55 26.11 6.40
N MET A 35 15.08 24.93 6.00
CA MET A 35 15.96 23.83 5.62
C MET A 35 16.72 24.11 4.32
N ILE A 36 16.12 24.86 3.38
CA ILE A 36 16.81 25.32 2.16
C ILE A 36 17.91 26.34 2.52
N GLU A 37 17.61 27.29 3.38
CA GLU A 37 18.59 28.29 3.87
C GLU A 37 19.78 27.60 4.55
N GLN A 38 19.56 26.56 5.31
CA GLN A 38 20.59 25.76 5.96
C GLN A 38 21.36 24.86 4.97
N GLY A 39 20.88 24.74 3.74
CA GLY A 39 21.50 23.90 2.72
C GLY A 39 21.26 22.40 2.90
N ASP A 40 20.25 22.03 3.66
CA ASP A 40 19.92 20.65 4.02
C ASP A 40 19.08 19.93 2.97
N VAL A 41 18.45 20.66 2.07
CA VAL A 41 17.63 20.11 0.98
C VAL A 41 18.51 19.74 -0.21
N GLU A 42 18.35 18.51 -0.69
CA GLU A 42 19.02 18.01 -1.88
C GLU A 42 18.18 18.26 -3.14
N LYS A 43 16.93 17.87 -3.08
CA LYS A 43 16.00 17.90 -4.22
C LYS A 43 14.58 18.17 -3.74
N ILE A 44 13.84 18.92 -4.54
CA ILE A 44 12.39 19.08 -4.40
C ILE A 44 11.73 18.51 -5.63
N GLN A 45 10.75 17.65 -5.43
CA GLN A 45 9.99 17.01 -6.49
C GLN A 45 8.53 17.41 -6.40
N VAL A 46 8.03 18.10 -7.40
CA VAL A 46 6.62 18.49 -7.49
C VAL A 46 5.86 17.41 -8.22
N VAL A 47 4.93 16.77 -7.52
CA VAL A 47 4.12 15.67 -8.04
C VAL A 47 2.71 16.17 -8.34
N ASN A 48 2.22 15.89 -9.53
CA ASN A 48 0.85 16.20 -9.97
C ASN A 48 0.44 17.67 -9.80
N ARG A 49 1.40 18.59 -9.73
CA ARG A 49 1.20 20.04 -9.52
C ARG A 49 0.59 20.46 -8.19
N ASP A 50 0.36 19.53 -7.27
CA ASP A 50 -0.29 19.78 -5.99
C ASP A 50 0.58 19.47 -4.79
N LEU A 51 1.49 18.50 -4.92
CA LEU A 51 2.29 17.99 -3.83
C LEU A 51 3.77 18.22 -4.08
N ALA A 52 4.44 18.83 -3.12
CA ALA A 52 5.90 18.89 -3.10
C ALA A 52 6.44 17.80 -2.17
N GLU A 53 7.32 16.97 -2.71
CA GLU A 53 8.09 15.96 -2.01
C GLU A 53 9.52 16.50 -1.83
N ILE A 54 10.00 16.52 -0.58
CA ILE A 54 11.29 17.07 -0.21
C ILE A 54 12.26 15.94 0.11
N TYR A 55 13.39 15.98 -0.54
CA TYR A 55 14.50 15.06 -0.33
C TYR A 55 15.61 15.79 0.37
N LEU A 56 15.91 15.40 1.59
CA LEU A 56 16.98 15.95 2.39
C LEU A 56 18.30 15.24 2.09
N LYS A 57 19.40 15.93 2.28
CA LYS A 57 20.71 15.31 2.33
C LYS A 57 20.76 14.30 3.46
N LYS A 58 21.47 13.20 3.28
CA LYS A 58 21.51 12.10 4.25
C LYS A 58 21.93 12.55 5.65
N ASP A 59 22.96 13.36 5.73
CA ASP A 59 23.48 13.88 7.00
C ASP A 59 22.47 14.80 7.71
N ALA A 60 21.73 15.59 6.93
CA ALA A 60 20.67 16.45 7.45
C ALA A 60 19.49 15.63 7.97
N ALA A 61 19.03 14.65 7.20
CA ALA A 61 17.93 13.75 7.59
C ALA A 61 18.26 13.03 8.90
N ASP A 62 19.51 12.57 9.08
CA ASP A 62 19.97 11.92 10.30
C ASP A 62 20.01 12.88 11.50
N ARG A 63 20.39 14.13 11.30
CA ARG A 63 20.33 15.17 12.34
C ARG A 63 18.88 15.41 12.78
N TYR A 64 17.99 15.65 11.85
CA TYR A 64 16.58 15.92 12.17
C TYR A 64 15.90 14.73 12.86
N ARG A 65 16.29 13.49 12.58
CA ARG A 65 15.78 12.32 13.30
C ARG A 65 16.27 12.24 14.74
N LYS A 66 17.55 12.59 14.99
CA LYS A 66 18.18 12.47 16.32
C LYS A 66 17.86 13.65 17.22
N ASP A 67 17.90 14.86 16.67
CA ASP A 67 17.85 16.12 17.42
C ASP A 67 16.47 16.80 17.35
N ALA A 68 15.48 16.08 16.81
CA ALA A 68 14.19 16.68 16.55
C ALA A 68 13.52 17.19 17.83
N ALA A 69 13.47 18.50 17.97
CA ALA A 69 12.57 19.18 18.89
C ALA A 69 11.10 18.84 18.54
N ASP A 70 10.83 18.54 17.28
CA ASP A 70 9.52 18.11 16.80
C ASP A 70 9.45 16.57 16.69
N PRO A 71 8.59 15.91 17.47
CA PRO A 71 8.43 14.46 17.45
C PRO A 71 8.08 13.88 16.07
N ARG A 72 7.53 14.69 15.16
CA ARG A 72 7.15 14.27 13.80
C ARG A 72 8.36 13.79 13.00
N PHE A 73 9.52 14.43 13.17
CA PHE A 73 10.73 14.09 12.43
C PHE A 73 11.42 12.78 12.87
N ARG A 74 11.08 12.25 14.04
CA ARG A 74 11.63 10.96 14.51
C ARG A 74 11.26 9.79 13.60
N ASN A 75 10.08 9.83 13.00
CA ASN A 75 9.55 8.79 12.12
C ASN A 75 9.79 9.07 10.64
N MET A 76 10.67 10.01 10.34
CA MET A 76 11.01 10.37 8.96
C MET A 76 11.64 9.19 8.23
N PRO A 77 11.20 8.87 6.99
CA PRO A 77 11.74 7.75 6.23
C PRO A 77 13.23 7.90 5.96
N GLU A 78 13.94 6.78 5.93
CA GLU A 78 15.37 6.77 5.60
C GLU A 78 15.62 6.90 4.11
N THR A 79 14.68 6.41 3.32
CA THR A 79 14.76 6.40 1.86
C THR A 79 13.52 7.03 1.26
N GLY A 80 13.68 7.69 0.12
CA GLY A 80 12.59 8.39 -0.55
C GLY A 80 12.40 9.82 -0.06
N ALA A 81 11.21 10.36 -0.25
CA ALA A 81 10.85 11.69 0.22
C ALA A 81 10.71 11.69 1.74
N GLN A 82 11.41 12.58 2.43
CA GLN A 82 11.34 12.71 3.88
C GLN A 82 10.18 13.60 4.33
N LEU A 83 9.90 14.65 3.58
CA LEU A 83 8.86 15.62 3.90
C LEU A 83 7.93 15.79 2.71
N THR A 84 6.69 16.15 2.99
CA THR A 84 5.70 16.51 1.97
C THR A 84 4.86 17.69 2.43
N PHE A 85 4.49 18.56 1.50
CA PHE A 85 3.48 19.58 1.73
C PHE A 85 2.71 19.88 0.43
N ASN A 86 1.50 20.40 0.58
CA ASN A 86 0.69 20.79 -0.56
C ASN A 86 1.08 22.19 -1.02
N ILE A 87 1.31 22.35 -2.31
CA ILE A 87 1.53 23.64 -2.97
C ILE A 87 0.18 24.14 -3.49
N GLY A 88 -0.11 25.43 -3.25
CA GLY A 88 -1.35 26.01 -3.76
C GLY A 88 -1.30 26.29 -5.26
N SER A 89 -0.15 26.76 -5.75
CA SER A 89 0.12 27.04 -7.16
C SER A 89 1.58 26.78 -7.46
N VAL A 90 1.85 26.13 -8.58
CA VAL A 90 3.20 25.83 -9.03
C VAL A 90 3.99 27.12 -9.29
N ASP A 91 3.34 28.14 -9.87
CA ASP A 91 4.01 29.40 -10.22
C ASP A 91 4.38 30.20 -8.98
N THR A 92 3.49 30.27 -8.00
CA THR A 92 3.78 30.94 -6.71
C THR A 92 4.88 30.20 -5.95
N PHE A 93 4.78 28.90 -5.89
CA PHE A 93 5.79 28.06 -5.25
C PHE A 93 7.17 28.25 -5.87
N ARG A 94 7.24 28.29 -7.21
CA ARG A 94 8.49 28.54 -7.92
C ARG A 94 9.09 29.91 -7.61
N GLN A 95 8.26 30.95 -7.58
CA GLN A 95 8.70 32.30 -7.21
C GLN A 95 9.26 32.36 -5.78
N ASP A 96 8.58 31.71 -4.84
CA ASP A 96 9.02 31.68 -3.45
C ASP A 96 10.30 30.84 -3.29
N LEU A 97 10.42 29.72 -4.01
CA LEU A 97 11.63 28.93 -4.06
C LEU A 97 12.82 29.72 -4.64
N ASP A 98 12.59 30.43 -5.75
CA ASP A 98 13.62 31.25 -6.41
C ASP A 98 14.11 32.36 -5.47
N LYS A 99 13.23 32.99 -4.68
CA LYS A 99 13.62 34.00 -3.66
C LYS A 99 14.50 33.36 -2.58
N VAL A 100 14.07 32.27 -1.96
CA VAL A 100 14.83 31.62 -0.88
C VAL A 100 16.16 31.09 -1.37
N THR A 101 16.22 30.54 -2.59
CA THR A 101 17.50 30.10 -3.18
C THR A 101 18.43 31.24 -3.56
N ALA A 102 17.89 32.38 -4.01
CA ALA A 102 18.67 33.57 -4.29
C ALA A 102 19.27 34.21 -3.00
N GLU A 103 18.50 34.24 -1.93
CA GLU A 103 18.92 34.78 -0.63
C GLU A 103 19.94 33.88 0.07
N SER A 104 19.72 32.57 0.04
CA SER A 104 20.61 31.61 0.70
C SER A 104 21.84 31.21 -0.11
N GLY A 105 21.83 31.43 -1.43
CA GLY A 105 22.88 30.97 -2.35
C GLY A 105 22.93 29.45 -2.55
N ASN A 106 22.03 28.70 -1.90
CA ASN A 106 21.94 27.24 -2.00
C ASN A 106 21.13 26.81 -3.21
N LYS A 107 21.72 26.00 -4.08
CA LYS A 107 21.03 25.47 -5.25
C LYS A 107 20.26 24.21 -4.88
N VAL A 108 18.94 24.25 -5.10
CA VAL A 108 18.06 23.10 -4.93
C VAL A 108 17.62 22.61 -6.31
N VAL A 109 17.67 21.31 -6.53
CA VAL A 109 17.20 20.71 -7.79
C VAL A 109 15.69 20.58 -7.73
N LEU A 110 14.99 21.30 -8.61
CA LEU A 110 13.55 21.21 -8.75
C LEU A 110 13.19 20.27 -9.91
N VAL A 111 12.41 19.24 -9.60
CA VAL A 111 11.94 18.23 -10.57
C VAL A 111 10.43 18.24 -10.59
N TYR A 112 9.85 18.21 -11.77
CA TYR A 112 8.41 18.03 -11.95
C TYR A 112 8.12 16.61 -12.39
N GLU A 113 7.28 15.92 -11.67
CA GLU A 113 6.83 14.57 -12.00
C GLU A 113 5.30 14.52 -12.05
N ASN A 114 4.79 14.03 -13.14
CA ASN A 114 3.38 13.71 -13.25
C ASN A 114 3.22 12.21 -12.97
N ARG A 115 2.86 11.87 -11.74
CA ARG A 115 2.45 10.51 -11.40
C ARG A 115 0.99 10.36 -11.78
N GLU A 116 0.75 10.01 -13.03
CA GLU A 116 -0.58 9.53 -13.36
C GLU A 116 -0.93 8.41 -12.41
N ASN A 117 -2.10 8.53 -11.78
CA ASN A 117 -2.67 7.48 -10.95
C ASN A 117 -2.91 6.27 -11.86
N SER A 118 -1.84 5.54 -12.11
CA SER A 118 -1.88 4.42 -13.01
C SER A 118 -2.72 3.34 -12.35
N TRP A 119 -3.86 3.04 -12.96
CA TRP A 119 -4.67 1.87 -12.63
C TRP A 119 -3.80 0.62 -12.48
N THR A 120 -2.66 0.61 -13.16
CA THR A 120 -1.62 -0.41 -13.06
C THR A 120 -1.08 -0.56 -11.64
N SER A 121 -0.86 0.54 -10.92
CA SER A 121 -0.39 0.50 -9.52
C SER A 121 -1.45 -0.11 -8.59
N ILE A 122 -2.72 0.27 -8.81
CA ILE A 122 -3.85 -0.27 -8.03
C ILE A 122 -4.03 -1.76 -8.33
N LEU A 123 -3.99 -2.15 -9.61
CA LEU A 123 -4.07 -3.56 -10.02
C LEU A 123 -2.91 -4.38 -9.45
N LEU A 124 -1.68 -3.84 -9.49
CA LEU A 124 -0.51 -4.53 -8.95
C LEU A 124 -0.61 -4.72 -7.43
N GLN A 125 -1.16 -3.72 -6.73
CA GLN A 125 -1.40 -3.80 -5.29
C GLN A 125 -2.53 -4.78 -4.93
N MET A 126 -3.53 -4.95 -5.80
CA MET A 126 -4.63 -5.90 -5.62
C MET A 126 -4.27 -7.32 -6.07
N LEU A 127 -3.23 -7.49 -6.87
CA LEU A 127 -2.82 -8.79 -7.44
C LEU A 127 -2.62 -9.89 -6.38
N PRO A 128 -1.93 -9.66 -5.24
CA PRO A 128 -1.79 -10.69 -4.20
C PRO A 128 -3.14 -11.12 -3.64
N TRP A 129 -4.08 -10.20 -3.46
CA TRP A 129 -5.42 -10.52 -2.98
C TRP A 129 -6.22 -11.35 -3.98
N ILE A 130 -6.10 -11.03 -5.27
CA ILE A 130 -6.75 -11.79 -6.36
C ILE A 130 -6.20 -13.22 -6.39
N ILE A 131 -4.88 -13.40 -6.22
CA ILE A 131 -4.25 -14.73 -6.18
C ILE A 131 -4.72 -15.54 -4.96
N ILE A 132 -4.82 -14.91 -3.79
CA ILE A 132 -5.28 -15.58 -2.57
C ILE A 132 -6.74 -16.01 -2.72
N ILE A 133 -7.61 -15.12 -3.17
CA ILE A 133 -9.03 -15.40 -3.36
C ILE A 133 -9.24 -16.43 -4.47
N GLY A 134 -8.57 -16.27 -5.61
CA GLY A 134 -8.63 -17.20 -6.73
C GLY A 134 -8.09 -18.59 -6.36
N GLY A 135 -6.99 -18.65 -5.64
CA GLY A 135 -6.41 -19.88 -5.11
C GLY A 135 -7.34 -20.58 -4.12
N TRP A 136 -8.00 -19.80 -3.26
CA TRP A 136 -9.01 -20.33 -2.34
C TRP A 136 -10.21 -20.93 -3.07
N PHE A 137 -10.76 -20.24 -4.06
CA PHE A 137 -11.84 -20.77 -4.90
C PHE A 137 -11.41 -22.01 -5.68
N PHE A 138 -10.20 -22.03 -6.21
CA PHE A 138 -9.65 -23.19 -6.91
C PHE A 138 -9.52 -24.40 -5.98
N LEU A 139 -9.01 -24.23 -4.77
CA LEU A 139 -8.93 -25.28 -3.75
C LEU A 139 -10.30 -25.79 -3.34
N MET A 140 -11.25 -24.90 -3.08
CA MET A 140 -12.62 -25.28 -2.76
C MET A 140 -13.30 -26.05 -3.90
N SER A 141 -13.13 -25.60 -5.14
CA SER A 141 -13.71 -26.29 -6.30
C SER A 141 -13.11 -27.69 -6.51
N ARG A 142 -11.83 -27.86 -6.18
CA ARG A 142 -11.16 -29.17 -6.26
C ARG A 142 -11.59 -30.11 -5.12
N MET A 143 -11.77 -29.58 -3.91
CA MET A 143 -12.29 -30.37 -2.78
C MET A 143 -13.76 -30.78 -2.98
N SER A 144 -14.57 -29.91 -3.57
CA SER A 144 -15.99 -30.20 -3.87
C SER A 144 -16.16 -31.28 -4.93
N ARG A 145 -15.20 -31.44 -5.87
CA ARG A 145 -15.24 -32.55 -6.85
C ARG A 145 -14.81 -33.91 -6.29
N GLY A 146 -14.10 -33.92 -5.15
CA GLY A 146 -13.70 -35.17 -4.47
C GLY A 146 -14.70 -35.65 -3.43
N ALA A 147 -15.67 -34.84 -3.00
CA ALA A 147 -16.71 -35.17 -2.02
C ALA A 147 -18.08 -35.35 -2.67
N GLY A 148 -18.14 -35.83 -3.91
CA GLY A 148 -19.37 -36.18 -4.64
C GLY A 148 -20.01 -37.44 -4.12
N GLY A 149 -20.56 -37.42 -2.89
CA GLY A 149 -21.20 -38.58 -2.33
C GLY A 149 -21.85 -38.32 -0.99
N GLY A 150 -22.56 -37.21 -0.76
CA GLY A 150 -23.14 -37.07 0.57
C GLY A 150 -24.35 -36.15 0.76
N ALA A 151 -24.64 -35.25 -0.12
CA ALA A 151 -25.74 -34.30 0.10
C ALA A 151 -27.04 -34.64 -0.66
N GLY A 152 -27.04 -35.63 -1.54
CA GLY A 152 -28.24 -36.09 -2.27
C GLY A 152 -29.01 -37.24 -1.61
N GLY A 153 -28.48 -37.86 -0.55
CA GLY A 153 -29.05 -39.07 0.07
C GLY A 153 -30.12 -38.83 1.14
N ILE A 154 -30.26 -37.63 1.66
CA ILE A 154 -31.14 -37.37 2.81
C ILE A 154 -32.59 -37.05 2.40
N MET A 155 -32.84 -36.72 1.15
CA MET A 155 -34.19 -36.38 0.66
C MET A 155 -34.96 -37.55 0.10
N ASN A 156 -34.44 -38.79 0.09
CA ASN A 156 -35.11 -39.94 -0.53
C ASN A 156 -35.62 -40.98 0.46
N VAL A 157 -35.66 -40.70 1.77
CA VAL A 157 -36.17 -41.60 2.79
C VAL A 157 -37.70 -41.63 2.85
N GLY A 158 -38.40 -40.72 2.18
CA GLY A 158 -39.84 -40.55 2.25
C GLY A 158 -40.67 -41.32 1.21
N LYS A 159 -40.06 -42.03 0.24
CA LYS A 159 -40.82 -42.61 -0.88
C LYS A 159 -41.14 -44.10 -0.82
N HIS A 160 -40.69 -44.83 0.19
CA HIS A 160 -40.91 -46.28 0.28
C HIS A 160 -42.01 -46.73 1.25
N LEU A 161 -42.83 -45.85 1.81
CA LEU A 161 -43.89 -46.22 2.73
C LEU A 161 -45.32 -46.21 2.12
N LYS A 162 -45.41 -46.25 0.81
CA LYS A 162 -46.74 -46.24 0.18
C LYS A 162 -46.97 -47.38 -0.84
N GLN A 163 -46.67 -48.63 -0.45
CA GLN A 163 -47.14 -49.77 -1.22
C GLN A 163 -47.08 -51.06 -0.41
N ASN A 164 -47.90 -51.16 0.65
CA ASN A 164 -48.38 -52.44 1.14
C ASN A 164 -49.88 -52.29 1.47
N ARG A 165 -50.66 -52.25 0.41
CA ARG A 165 -52.10 -52.45 0.53
C ARG A 165 -52.32 -53.91 0.30
N CYS A 166 -52.64 -54.65 1.35
CA CYS A 166 -53.09 -56.03 1.28
C CYS A 166 -54.36 -56.11 0.46
N PRO A 167 -54.49 -57.07 -0.49
CA PRO A 167 -55.77 -57.37 -1.11
C PRO A 167 -56.59 -58.26 -0.18
N GLY A 168 -57.88 -57.92 -0.07
CA GLY A 168 -58.86 -58.43 0.83
C GLY A 168 -59.14 -59.87 0.72
N ILE A 169 -59.64 -60.36 1.83
CA ILE A 169 -60.36 -61.65 1.98
C ILE A 169 -61.84 -61.33 1.85
N LEU A 170 -62.48 -62.01 0.89
CA LEU A 170 -63.91 -62.09 0.77
C LEU A 170 -64.38 -63.43 1.35
N PRO A 171 -65.61 -63.51 1.84
CA PRO A 171 -66.42 -64.68 1.59
C PRO A 171 -67.35 -64.45 0.40
#